data_5a31141a85b979ffcca5119fe9bc19db
#
_entry.id   5a31141a85b979ffcca5119fe9bc19db
#
_cell.length_a   1.000
_cell.length_b   1.000
_cell.length_c   1.000
_cell.angle_alpha   90.00
_cell.angle_beta   90.00
_cell.angle_gamma   90.00
#
_symmetry.space_group_name_H-M   'P 1'
#
loop_
_entity.id
_entity.type
_entity.pdbx_description
1 polymer ?
#
loop_
_entity_poly.entity_id
_entity_poly.type
_entity_poly.pdbx_seq_one_letter_code
_entity_poly.pdbx_strand_id
1 'polypeptide(L)'
;KPDSATLRTIHVLFEWEQEPDAVEYNIQASNSISFNNLYINTNTENTVHIEKNAFNWENNVYWRVRPIYSDGSNGEWIDTRYFSIGERILADLNVDIYDDGLIEDGLVMYTQFAPYIASGVIDKYGNEIWNTQSWMNHINEFGQVYGRHFETEHRGGQFNYDQDEIWTTPDGTPIDAHEIKQLPNGNYMAFTPDVIRLGPIHEGPWTSQFQALGYAADGITNEFPWLGLRLVEWDEETR
;
A
#
# COMPACT_ATOMS: atom_id res chain seq x y z
N LYS A 1 -16.65 3.65 1.86
CA LYS A 1 -16.22 2.24 1.81
C LYS A 1 -17.43 1.34 1.67
N PRO A 2 -17.31 0.19 0.95
CA PRO A 2 -18.35 -0.84 0.93
C PRO A 2 -18.68 -1.29 2.35
N ASP A 3 -19.94 -1.60 2.60
CA ASP A 3 -20.36 -2.22 3.85
C ASP A 3 -19.73 -3.60 3.99
N SER A 4 -19.31 -3.97 5.22
CA SER A 4 -18.64 -5.23 5.54
C SER A 4 -17.21 -5.40 4.96
N ALA A 5 -16.54 -4.32 4.56
CA ALA A 5 -15.14 -4.37 4.13
C ALA A 5 -14.19 -4.65 5.30
N THR A 6 -13.07 -5.32 5.02
CA THR A 6 -11.93 -5.38 5.92
C THR A 6 -10.87 -4.38 5.42
N LEU A 7 -10.55 -3.39 6.24
CA LEU A 7 -9.57 -2.37 5.93
C LEU A 7 -8.16 -2.81 6.31
N ARG A 8 -7.19 -2.42 5.51
CA ARG A 8 -5.75 -2.63 5.78
C ARG A 8 -5.07 -1.38 6.33
N THR A 9 -5.85 -0.51 6.99
CA THR A 9 -5.37 0.75 7.56
C THR A 9 -6.15 1.11 8.81
N ILE A 10 -5.46 1.73 9.77
CA ILE A 10 -6.08 2.31 10.96
C ILE A 10 -6.46 3.79 10.78
N HIS A 11 -5.97 4.45 9.71
CA HIS A 11 -6.43 5.78 9.31
C HIS A 11 -7.64 5.62 8.38
N VAL A 12 -8.82 6.01 8.87
CA VAL A 12 -10.08 5.71 8.18
C VAL A 12 -10.71 6.98 7.63
N LEU A 13 -11.01 6.96 6.34
CA LEU A 13 -11.82 7.97 5.67
C LEU A 13 -13.29 7.57 5.72
N PHE A 14 -14.09 8.40 6.34
CA PHE A 14 -15.55 8.35 6.27
C PHE A 14 -16.04 9.35 5.23
N GLU A 15 -17.00 8.94 4.42
CA GLU A 15 -17.60 9.76 3.37
C GLU A 15 -19.09 9.44 3.26
N TRP A 16 -19.88 10.48 3.08
CA TRP A 16 -21.33 10.40 2.92
C TRP A 16 -21.85 11.45 1.94
N GLU A 17 -23.06 11.27 1.49
CA GLU A 17 -23.70 12.19 0.56
C GLU A 17 -24.19 13.45 1.28
N GLN A 18 -24.22 14.57 0.55
CA GLN A 18 -24.75 15.83 1.03
C GLN A 18 -26.25 15.70 1.26
N GLU A 19 -26.70 15.99 2.48
CA GLU A 19 -28.12 16.10 2.78
C GLU A 19 -28.60 17.54 2.51
N PRO A 20 -29.74 17.76 1.82
CA PRO A 20 -30.26 19.08 1.60
C PRO A 20 -30.50 19.84 2.92
N ASP A 21 -30.20 21.14 2.90
CA ASP A 21 -30.37 22.05 4.03
C ASP A 21 -29.54 21.74 5.30
N ALA A 22 -28.68 20.69 5.26
CA ALA A 22 -27.74 20.42 6.33
C ALA A 22 -26.62 21.46 6.33
N VAL A 23 -26.32 21.98 7.52
CA VAL A 23 -25.20 22.92 7.75
C VAL A 23 -24.01 22.23 8.42
N GLU A 24 -24.25 21.12 9.07
CA GLU A 24 -23.26 20.34 9.79
C GLU A 24 -23.70 18.88 9.86
N TYR A 25 -22.81 17.98 10.18
CA TYR A 25 -23.07 16.56 10.38
C TYR A 25 -22.50 16.11 11.71
N ASN A 26 -23.23 15.24 12.43
CA ASN A 26 -22.71 14.51 13.55
C ASN A 26 -22.37 13.08 13.13
N ILE A 27 -21.10 12.70 13.21
CA ILE A 27 -20.61 11.35 12.94
C ILE A 27 -20.36 10.60 14.25
N GLN A 28 -20.80 9.37 14.31
CA GLN A 28 -20.50 8.44 15.40
C GLN A 28 -19.89 7.14 14.88
N ALA A 29 -18.88 6.63 15.58
CA ALA A 29 -18.37 5.28 15.38
C ALA A 29 -18.28 4.56 16.73
N SER A 30 -18.49 3.25 16.71
CA SER A 30 -18.62 2.42 17.93
C SER A 30 -18.12 1.00 17.66
N ASN A 31 -17.71 0.29 18.72
CA ASN A 31 -17.47 -1.15 18.65
C ASN A 31 -18.75 -2.00 18.66
N SER A 32 -19.94 -1.39 18.77
CA SER A 32 -21.21 -2.07 18.87
C SER A 32 -22.28 -1.34 18.08
N ILE A 33 -23.18 -2.09 17.47
CA ILE A 33 -24.36 -1.57 16.76
C ILE A 33 -25.30 -0.78 17.68
N SER A 34 -25.22 -0.96 18.98
CA SER A 34 -26.00 -0.20 19.97
C SER A 34 -25.44 1.19 20.26
N PHE A 35 -24.24 1.51 19.77
CA PHE A 35 -23.53 2.79 19.99
C PHE A 35 -23.39 3.19 21.48
N ASN A 36 -23.30 2.21 22.38
CA ASN A 36 -23.12 2.45 23.81
C ASN A 36 -21.69 2.88 24.18
N ASN A 37 -20.69 2.44 23.40
CA ASN A 37 -19.29 2.78 23.56
C ASN A 37 -18.76 3.40 22.26
N LEU A 38 -18.56 4.69 22.27
CA LEU A 38 -18.17 5.41 21.07
C LEU A 38 -16.64 5.51 20.96
N TYR A 39 -16.11 5.19 19.80
CA TYR A 39 -14.77 5.58 19.37
C TYR A 39 -14.74 7.04 18.94
N ILE A 40 -15.78 7.46 18.18
CA ILE A 40 -15.92 8.80 17.64
C ILE A 40 -17.31 9.31 17.97
N ASN A 41 -17.39 10.60 18.35
CA ASN A 41 -18.61 11.39 18.39
C ASN A 41 -18.23 12.84 18.16
N THR A 42 -18.26 13.26 16.89
CA THR A 42 -17.80 14.59 16.50
C THR A 42 -18.71 15.20 15.45
N ASN A 43 -18.64 16.51 15.34
CA ASN A 43 -19.35 17.26 14.32
C ASN A 43 -18.37 17.76 13.25
N THR A 44 -18.87 17.92 12.02
CA THR A 44 -18.11 18.47 10.89
C THR A 44 -19.07 19.14 9.89
N GLU A 45 -18.63 20.24 9.28
CA GLU A 45 -19.35 20.92 8.19
C GLU A 45 -19.14 20.23 6.82
N ASN A 46 -18.19 19.29 6.75
CA ASN A 46 -17.84 18.58 5.52
C ASN A 46 -18.63 17.27 5.42
N THR A 47 -18.71 16.71 4.22
CA THR A 47 -19.25 15.36 3.94
C THR A 47 -18.19 14.28 4.01
N VAL A 48 -17.02 14.61 4.56
CA VAL A 48 -15.91 13.69 4.78
C VAL A 48 -15.32 13.90 6.19
N HIS A 49 -14.83 12.83 6.79
CA HIS A 49 -14.09 12.85 8.04
C HIS A 49 -12.94 11.84 7.98
N ILE A 50 -11.72 12.27 8.33
CA ILE A 50 -10.55 11.40 8.42
C ILE A 50 -10.22 11.19 9.88
N GLU A 51 -10.36 9.96 10.34
CA GLU A 51 -9.99 9.56 11.70
C GLU A 51 -8.60 8.89 11.70
N LYS A 52 -7.71 9.37 12.55
CA LYS A 52 -6.32 8.90 12.62
C LYS A 52 -5.92 8.27 13.95
N ASN A 53 -6.72 8.47 15.01
CA ASN A 53 -6.29 8.14 16.37
C ASN A 53 -7.25 7.20 17.13
N ALA A 54 -8.50 7.07 16.65
CA ALA A 54 -9.53 6.35 17.39
C ALA A 54 -9.50 4.83 17.21
N PHE A 55 -8.83 4.34 16.16
CA PHE A 55 -8.88 2.93 15.82
C PHE A 55 -7.54 2.23 16.01
N ASN A 56 -7.66 0.94 16.32
CA ASN A 56 -6.54 0.00 16.36
C ASN A 56 -6.79 -1.13 15.37
N TRP A 57 -5.73 -1.88 15.09
CA TRP A 57 -5.82 -3.14 14.36
C TRP A 57 -6.81 -4.09 15.02
N GLU A 58 -7.46 -4.94 14.25
CA GLU A 58 -8.48 -5.93 14.67
C GLU A 58 -9.76 -5.31 15.25
N ASN A 59 -9.97 -4.00 15.10
CA ASN A 59 -11.22 -3.37 15.51
C ASN A 59 -12.38 -3.72 14.57
N ASN A 60 -13.55 -3.91 15.17
CA ASN A 60 -14.83 -3.95 14.49
C ASN A 60 -15.52 -2.61 14.71
N VAL A 61 -16.01 -1.98 13.65
CA VAL A 61 -16.50 -0.61 13.68
C VAL A 61 -17.88 -0.52 13.03
N TYR A 62 -18.86 -0.11 13.82
CA TYR A 62 -20.16 0.38 13.36
C TYR A 62 -20.12 1.89 13.32
N TRP A 63 -20.62 2.50 12.26
CA TRP A 63 -20.65 3.95 12.16
C TRP A 63 -21.93 4.43 11.52
N ARG A 64 -22.29 5.67 11.84
CA ARG A 64 -23.47 6.36 11.34
C ARG A 64 -23.23 7.85 11.32
N VAL A 65 -24.00 8.56 10.52
CA VAL A 65 -23.97 10.01 10.43
C VAL A 65 -25.40 10.54 10.38
N ARG A 66 -25.62 11.75 10.87
CA ARG A 66 -26.88 12.48 10.74
C ARG A 66 -26.62 13.94 10.42
N PRO A 67 -27.51 14.60 9.67
CA PRO A 67 -27.43 16.02 9.42
C PRO A 67 -27.81 16.82 10.67
N ILE A 68 -27.31 18.04 10.76
CA ILE A 68 -27.70 19.08 11.69
C ILE A 68 -28.15 20.28 10.84
N TYR A 69 -29.30 20.80 11.12
CA TYR A 69 -29.92 21.90 10.35
C TYR A 69 -29.63 23.26 10.98
N SER A 70 -29.85 24.35 10.23
CA SER A 70 -29.54 25.73 10.65
C SER A 70 -30.30 26.20 11.90
N ASP A 71 -31.41 25.58 12.26
CA ASP A 71 -32.15 25.82 13.49
C ASP A 71 -31.59 25.03 14.70
N GLY A 72 -30.52 24.26 14.50
CA GLY A 72 -29.89 23.41 15.51
C GLY A 72 -30.59 22.05 15.70
N SER A 73 -31.65 21.75 14.94
CA SER A 73 -32.26 20.42 15.00
C SER A 73 -31.43 19.36 14.33
N ASN A 74 -31.55 18.12 14.83
CA ASN A 74 -30.89 16.95 14.24
C ASN A 74 -31.85 16.22 13.35
N GLY A 75 -31.37 15.81 12.17
CA GLY A 75 -32.08 14.85 11.32
C GLY A 75 -31.93 13.42 11.83
N GLU A 76 -32.56 12.52 11.10
CA GLU A 76 -32.47 11.09 11.38
C GLU A 76 -31.06 10.55 11.09
N TRP A 77 -30.68 9.48 11.78
CA TRP A 77 -29.45 8.77 11.48
C TRP A 77 -29.57 8.11 10.10
N ILE A 78 -28.57 8.37 9.24
CA ILE A 78 -28.38 7.60 8.01
C ILE A 78 -28.01 6.16 8.39
N ASP A 79 -28.35 5.21 7.54
CA ASP A 79 -28.16 3.78 7.79
C ASP A 79 -26.81 3.44 8.40
N THR A 80 -26.86 2.66 9.48
CA THR A 80 -25.64 2.18 10.15
C THR A 80 -24.86 1.28 9.22
N ARG A 81 -23.57 1.58 9.03
CA ARG A 81 -22.63 0.81 8.25
C ARG A 81 -21.62 0.12 9.15
N TYR A 82 -20.96 -0.89 8.62
CA TYR A 82 -19.97 -1.70 9.33
C TYR A 82 -18.73 -1.92 8.50
N PHE A 83 -17.59 -1.95 9.14
CA PHE A 83 -16.33 -2.47 8.61
C PHE A 83 -15.49 -3.10 9.73
N SER A 84 -14.54 -3.93 9.35
CA SER A 84 -13.48 -4.40 10.24
C SER A 84 -12.14 -3.80 9.83
N ILE A 85 -11.21 -3.72 10.77
CA ILE A 85 -9.79 -3.43 10.50
C ILE A 85 -9.05 -4.75 10.66
N GLY A 86 -8.20 -5.08 9.69
CA GLY A 86 -7.42 -6.31 9.68
C GLY A 86 -6.38 -6.38 10.78
N GLU A 87 -5.49 -7.34 10.68
CA GLU A 87 -4.40 -7.55 11.63
C GLU A 87 -3.15 -6.76 11.25
N ARG A 88 -2.29 -6.54 12.22
CA ARG A 88 -0.90 -6.12 12.00
C ARG A 88 -0.13 -7.27 11.37
N ILE A 89 0.68 -6.98 10.36
CA ILE A 89 1.48 -7.98 9.67
C ILE A 89 2.98 -7.65 9.63
N LEU A 90 3.35 -6.40 9.91
CA LEU A 90 4.74 -6.01 9.94
C LEU A 90 5.41 -6.46 11.25
N ALA A 91 6.69 -6.76 11.18
CA ALA A 91 7.50 -6.98 12.37
C ALA A 91 7.50 -5.74 13.26
N ASP A 92 7.58 -5.94 14.56
CA ASP A 92 7.69 -4.82 15.49
C ASP A 92 8.94 -4.00 15.18
N LEU A 93 8.73 -2.70 14.99
CA LEU A 93 9.79 -1.74 14.78
C LEU A 93 10.10 -1.00 16.07
N ASN A 94 11.37 -0.76 16.29
CA ASN A 94 11.86 0.08 17.38
C ASN A 94 12.47 1.35 16.81
N VAL A 95 12.07 2.50 17.33
CA VAL A 95 12.68 3.79 16.99
C VAL A 95 13.82 4.04 17.96
N ASP A 96 15.05 3.74 17.54
CA ASP A 96 16.25 3.84 18.39
C ASP A 96 16.71 5.30 18.56
N ILE A 97 16.53 6.13 17.52
CA ILE A 97 16.91 7.54 17.54
C ILE A 97 15.71 8.34 17.09
N TYR A 98 15.26 9.24 17.95
CA TYR A 98 14.14 10.12 17.69
C TYR A 98 14.49 11.56 18.11
N ASP A 99 14.46 12.45 17.15
CA ASP A 99 14.60 13.91 17.38
C ASP A 99 13.45 14.63 16.66
N ASP A 100 12.45 15.04 17.41
CA ASP A 100 11.23 15.70 16.88
C ASP A 100 11.54 16.99 16.12
N GLY A 101 12.67 17.66 16.43
CA GLY A 101 13.10 18.86 15.73
C GLY A 101 13.70 18.62 14.34
N LEU A 102 14.05 17.36 14.02
CA LEU A 102 14.71 16.96 12.77
C LEU A 102 13.84 16.05 11.90
N ILE A 103 12.70 15.60 12.41
CA ILE A 103 11.78 14.70 11.69
C ILE A 103 10.58 15.53 11.21
N GLU A 104 10.34 15.53 9.90
CA GLU A 104 9.12 16.09 9.32
C GLU A 104 7.91 15.20 9.65
N ASP A 105 6.74 15.83 9.79
CA ASP A 105 5.49 15.09 9.91
C ASP A 105 5.19 14.37 8.59
N GLY A 106 4.96 13.07 8.68
CA GLY A 106 4.72 12.25 7.51
C GLY A 106 4.65 10.76 7.84
N LEU A 107 4.55 10.00 6.78
CA LEU A 107 4.48 8.55 6.82
C LEU A 107 5.64 7.97 6.01
N VAL A 108 6.20 6.86 6.48
CA VAL A 108 7.28 6.14 5.81
C VAL A 108 6.75 4.81 5.30
N MET A 109 6.89 4.57 4.00
CA MET A 109 6.63 3.28 3.40
C MET A 109 7.90 2.45 3.34
N TYR A 110 7.80 1.16 3.67
CA TYR A 110 8.90 0.21 3.55
C TYR A 110 8.39 -1.21 3.27
N THR A 111 9.29 -2.08 2.83
CA THR A 111 9.02 -3.49 2.62
C THR A 111 9.94 -4.34 3.50
N GLN A 112 9.37 -5.23 4.30
CA GLN A 112 10.11 -6.29 4.98
C GLN A 112 10.24 -7.53 4.10
N PHE A 113 11.35 -8.27 4.25
CA PHE A 113 11.60 -9.52 3.53
C PHE A 113 11.56 -10.77 4.43
N ALA A 114 11.56 -10.58 5.73
CA ALA A 114 11.51 -11.67 6.71
C ALA A 114 10.56 -11.29 7.86
N PRO A 115 9.79 -12.27 8.39
CA PRO A 115 9.75 -13.70 8.03
C PRO A 115 9.05 -13.98 6.69
N TYR A 116 8.34 -13.03 6.13
CA TYR A 116 7.68 -13.07 4.82
C TYR A 116 7.72 -11.67 4.20
N ILE A 117 7.50 -11.59 2.91
CA ILE A 117 7.45 -10.31 2.21
C ILE A 117 6.12 -9.62 2.54
N ALA A 118 6.23 -8.41 3.07
CA ALA A 118 5.10 -7.53 3.33
C ALA A 118 5.55 -6.09 3.24
N SER A 119 4.69 -5.22 2.75
CA SER A 119 4.92 -3.78 2.72
C SER A 119 3.97 -3.09 3.68
N GLY A 120 4.40 -1.96 4.18
CA GLY A 120 3.57 -1.15 5.03
C GLY A 120 4.03 0.28 5.16
N VAL A 121 3.18 1.02 5.82
CA VAL A 121 3.39 2.43 6.12
C VAL A 121 3.38 2.59 7.63
N ILE A 122 4.35 3.31 8.13
CA ILE A 122 4.49 3.65 9.55
C ILE A 122 4.48 5.16 9.75
N ASP A 123 4.09 5.57 10.93
CA ASP A 123 4.28 6.94 11.39
C ASP A 123 5.70 7.19 11.94
N LYS A 124 5.99 8.43 12.34
CA LYS A 124 7.29 8.81 12.91
C LYS A 124 7.64 8.14 14.24
N TYR A 125 6.69 7.48 14.88
CA TYR A 125 6.87 6.74 16.12
C TYR A 125 7.06 5.23 15.90
N GLY A 126 7.01 4.77 14.64
CA GLY A 126 7.12 3.36 14.28
C GLY A 126 5.80 2.59 14.35
N ASN A 127 4.67 3.27 14.56
CA ASN A 127 3.38 2.61 14.55
C ASN A 127 2.96 2.25 13.13
N GLU A 128 2.53 1.00 12.95
CA GLU A 128 2.00 0.53 11.67
C GLU A 128 0.63 1.16 11.39
N ILE A 129 0.53 1.86 10.26
CA ILE A 129 -0.67 2.60 9.85
C ILE A 129 -1.43 1.86 8.75
N TRP A 130 -0.70 1.27 7.80
CA TRP A 130 -1.23 0.54 6.66
C TRP A 130 -0.34 -0.65 6.33
N ASN A 131 -0.91 -1.73 5.78
CA ASN A 131 -0.13 -2.90 5.41
C ASN A 131 -0.69 -3.66 4.21
N THR A 132 0.17 -4.47 3.60
CA THR A 132 -0.19 -5.45 2.58
C THR A 132 0.82 -6.61 2.54
N GLN A 133 0.36 -7.84 2.27
CA GLN A 133 1.23 -8.99 1.99
C GLN A 133 1.74 -8.99 0.55
N SER A 134 2.25 -7.87 0.10
CA SER A 134 2.75 -7.64 -1.24
C SER A 134 4.04 -6.84 -1.21
N TRP A 135 4.77 -6.85 -2.31
CA TRP A 135 6.01 -6.10 -2.44
C TRP A 135 5.75 -4.76 -3.12
N MET A 136 5.60 -3.70 -2.34
CA MET A 136 5.37 -2.34 -2.81
C MET A 136 6.61 -1.48 -2.53
N ASN A 137 7.09 -0.76 -3.55
CA ASN A 137 8.36 -0.01 -3.45
C ASN A 137 8.19 1.50 -3.55
N HIS A 138 7.07 1.95 -4.03
CA HIS A 138 6.85 3.37 -4.24
C HIS A 138 5.41 3.75 -3.90
N ILE A 139 5.24 4.94 -3.37
CA ILE A 139 3.95 5.60 -3.16
C ILE A 139 4.03 7.00 -3.76
N ASN A 140 3.00 7.40 -4.50
CA ASN A 140 2.93 8.75 -5.04
C ASN A 140 2.17 9.70 -4.08
N GLU A 141 2.08 10.97 -4.46
CA GLU A 141 1.42 12.02 -3.68
C GLU A 141 -0.10 11.82 -3.51
N PHE A 142 -0.71 10.94 -4.31
CA PHE A 142 -2.13 10.58 -4.22
C PHE A 142 -2.38 9.33 -3.36
N GLY A 143 -1.35 8.77 -2.73
CA GLY A 143 -1.45 7.56 -1.92
C GLY A 143 -1.58 6.27 -2.73
N GLN A 144 -1.28 6.32 -4.04
CA GLN A 144 -1.27 5.14 -4.90
C GLN A 144 0.09 4.46 -4.77
N VAL A 145 0.07 3.14 -4.66
CA VAL A 145 1.26 2.31 -4.44
C VAL A 145 1.67 1.56 -5.70
N TYR A 146 2.97 1.38 -5.88
CA TYR A 146 3.55 0.70 -7.02
C TYR A 146 4.41 -0.47 -6.55
N GLY A 147 4.27 -1.59 -7.22
CA GLY A 147 5.04 -2.77 -6.89
C GLY A 147 4.45 -4.05 -7.47
N ARG A 148 4.65 -5.15 -6.77
CA ARG A 148 4.21 -6.48 -7.16
C ARG A 148 3.19 -7.01 -6.16
N HIS A 149 1.98 -7.25 -6.63
CA HIS A 149 0.91 -7.85 -5.85
C HIS A 149 0.99 -9.39 -5.96
N PHE A 150 1.03 -10.09 -4.82
CA PHE A 150 1.22 -11.55 -4.84
C PHE A 150 -0.07 -12.35 -5.06
N GLU A 151 -1.22 -11.76 -4.80
CA GLU A 151 -2.52 -12.41 -4.98
C GLU A 151 -2.96 -12.44 -6.45
N THR A 152 -2.37 -11.61 -7.32
CA THR A 152 -2.72 -11.46 -8.73
C THR A 152 -1.56 -11.85 -9.63
N GLU A 153 -1.36 -13.14 -9.88
CA GLU A 153 -0.38 -13.70 -10.85
C GLU A 153 1.00 -13.03 -10.89
N HIS A 154 1.44 -12.47 -9.76
CA HIS A 154 2.73 -11.79 -9.60
C HIS A 154 2.97 -10.63 -10.56
N ARG A 155 1.95 -9.92 -10.96
CA ARG A 155 2.08 -8.75 -11.84
C ARG A 155 2.65 -7.54 -11.09
N GLY A 156 3.44 -6.75 -11.79
CA GLY A 156 3.74 -5.39 -11.36
C GLY A 156 2.61 -4.44 -11.74
N GLY A 157 2.40 -3.41 -10.94
CA GLY A 157 1.32 -2.47 -11.22
C GLY A 157 1.28 -1.29 -10.28
N GLN A 158 0.24 -0.52 -10.48
CA GLN A 158 -0.20 0.58 -9.64
C GLN A 158 -1.53 0.21 -9.00
N PHE A 159 -1.65 0.43 -7.71
CA PHE A 159 -2.81 0.05 -6.91
C PHE A 159 -3.22 1.24 -6.03
N ASN A 160 -4.49 1.33 -5.70
CA ASN A 160 -4.90 2.23 -4.63
C ASN A 160 -4.53 1.64 -3.25
N TYR A 161 -4.75 2.40 -2.19
CA TYR A 161 -4.42 1.94 -0.83
C TYR A 161 -5.32 0.78 -0.34
N ASP A 162 -6.43 0.49 -1.02
CA ASP A 162 -7.29 -0.67 -0.79
C ASP A 162 -6.86 -1.91 -1.56
N GLN A 163 -5.79 -1.82 -2.35
CA GLN A 163 -5.23 -2.83 -3.23
C GLN A 163 -6.05 -3.08 -4.50
N ASP A 164 -6.99 -2.20 -4.85
CA ASP A 164 -7.64 -2.28 -6.15
C ASP A 164 -6.66 -1.89 -7.25
N GLU A 165 -6.67 -2.65 -8.33
CA GLU A 165 -5.80 -2.41 -9.49
C GLU A 165 -6.21 -1.12 -10.22
N ILE A 166 -5.25 -0.20 -10.37
CA ILE A 166 -5.38 0.97 -11.25
C ILE A 166 -4.81 0.61 -12.62
N TRP A 167 -3.63 0.02 -12.63
CA TRP A 167 -2.97 -0.48 -13.83
C TRP A 167 -2.05 -1.65 -13.48
N THR A 168 -1.93 -2.63 -14.38
CA THR A 168 -1.01 -3.76 -14.23
C THR A 168 -0.30 -4.07 -15.53
N THR A 169 0.90 -4.65 -15.42
CA THR A 169 1.60 -5.21 -16.58
C THR A 169 0.78 -6.30 -17.25
N PRO A 170 0.96 -6.55 -18.57
CA PRO A 170 0.31 -7.67 -19.27
C PRO A 170 0.56 -9.01 -18.59
N ASP A 171 -0.42 -9.91 -18.71
CA ASP A 171 -0.36 -11.25 -18.13
C ASP A 171 0.91 -11.99 -18.51
N GLY A 172 1.51 -12.67 -17.56
CA GLY A 172 2.73 -13.45 -17.76
C GLY A 172 4.00 -12.63 -17.98
N THR A 173 3.93 -11.29 -17.86
CA THR A 173 5.13 -10.44 -17.97
C THR A 173 5.95 -10.56 -16.69
N PRO A 174 7.17 -11.11 -16.73
CA PRO A 174 8.05 -11.08 -15.59
C PRO A 174 8.47 -9.64 -15.31
N ILE A 175 8.43 -9.24 -14.04
CA ILE A 175 8.78 -7.88 -13.64
C ILE A 175 9.75 -7.90 -12.48
N ASP A 176 10.69 -6.96 -12.50
CA ASP A 176 11.48 -6.61 -11.33
C ASP A 176 10.66 -5.61 -10.49
N ALA A 177 10.26 -6.03 -9.31
CA ALA A 177 9.40 -5.23 -8.45
C ALA A 177 10.08 -3.99 -7.85
N HIS A 178 11.40 -3.84 -7.99
CA HIS A 178 12.13 -2.70 -7.44
C HIS A 178 11.82 -1.38 -8.16
N GLU A 179 11.48 -1.44 -9.45
CA GLU A 179 11.27 -0.25 -10.26
C GLU A 179 10.08 -0.41 -11.19
N ILE A 180 8.95 0.12 -10.76
CA ILE A 180 7.81 0.35 -11.63
C ILE A 180 7.26 1.75 -11.35
N LYS A 181 7.05 2.54 -12.39
CA LYS A 181 6.60 3.93 -12.27
C LYS A 181 5.69 4.33 -13.42
N GLN A 182 4.73 5.18 -13.13
CA GLN A 182 4.04 5.93 -14.16
C GLN A 182 4.89 7.12 -14.57
N LEU A 183 5.01 7.32 -15.88
CA LEU A 183 5.74 8.43 -16.50
C LEU A 183 4.82 9.67 -16.64
N PRO A 184 5.40 10.87 -16.84
CA PRO A 184 4.60 12.08 -17.03
C PRO A 184 3.68 12.07 -18.27
N ASN A 185 3.93 11.19 -19.24
CA ASN A 185 3.08 10.98 -20.41
C ASN A 185 1.91 10.00 -20.19
N GLY A 186 1.77 9.47 -18.98
CA GLY A 186 0.76 8.47 -18.62
C GLY A 186 1.21 7.02 -18.77
N ASN A 187 2.25 6.75 -19.55
CA ASN A 187 2.79 5.40 -19.75
C ASN A 187 3.44 4.85 -18.47
N TYR A 188 3.62 3.54 -18.44
CA TYR A 188 4.29 2.85 -17.32
C TYR A 188 5.63 2.28 -17.77
N MET A 189 6.62 2.31 -16.90
CA MET A 189 7.95 1.81 -17.18
C MET A 189 8.43 0.91 -16.03
N ALA A 190 9.04 -0.23 -16.40
CA ALA A 190 9.66 -1.13 -15.44
C ALA A 190 10.79 -1.95 -16.07
N PHE A 191 11.55 -2.63 -15.22
CA PHE A 191 12.50 -3.64 -15.65
C PHE A 191 11.85 -5.03 -15.74
N THR A 192 12.14 -5.75 -16.82
CA THR A 192 11.75 -7.15 -17.00
C THR A 192 13.00 -8.03 -16.96
N PRO A 193 13.07 -9.05 -16.06
CA PRO A 193 14.23 -9.94 -15.95
C PRO A 193 14.12 -11.13 -16.91
N ASP A 194 13.96 -10.85 -18.20
CA ASP A 194 13.70 -11.86 -19.24
C ASP A 194 14.87 -12.05 -20.21
N VAL A 195 15.98 -11.38 -20.00
CA VAL A 195 17.14 -11.48 -20.86
C VAL A 195 18.17 -12.39 -20.20
N ILE A 196 18.30 -13.61 -20.73
CA ILE A 196 19.35 -14.55 -20.34
C ILE A 196 20.27 -14.76 -21.52
N ARG A 197 21.58 -14.54 -21.35
CA ARG A 197 22.60 -14.77 -22.35
C ARG A 197 23.73 -15.60 -21.76
N LEU A 198 24.10 -16.69 -22.44
CA LEU A 198 25.33 -17.38 -22.09
C LEU A 198 26.53 -16.50 -22.44
N GLY A 199 27.44 -16.37 -21.54
CA GLY A 199 28.65 -15.60 -21.67
C GLY A 199 29.80 -16.18 -20.85
N PRO A 200 31.03 -15.68 -21.06
CA PRO A 200 32.16 -16.15 -20.31
C PRO A 200 32.18 -15.60 -18.88
N ILE A 201 32.73 -16.38 -17.96
CA ILE A 201 33.12 -15.92 -16.63
C ILE A 201 34.57 -15.39 -16.76
N HIS A 202 34.71 -14.08 -16.60
CA HIS A 202 36.01 -13.44 -16.66
C HIS A 202 36.88 -13.81 -15.46
N GLU A 203 38.19 -13.89 -15.68
CA GLU A 203 39.15 -14.13 -14.59
C GLU A 203 39.04 -13.00 -13.53
N GLY A 204 39.08 -13.40 -12.27
CA GLY A 204 38.98 -12.49 -11.15
C GLY A 204 39.04 -13.19 -9.80
N PRO A 205 38.69 -12.50 -8.70
CA PRO A 205 38.81 -13.04 -7.35
C PRO A 205 38.00 -14.34 -7.10
N TRP A 206 36.99 -14.61 -7.94
CA TRP A 206 36.07 -15.75 -7.80
C TRP A 206 36.36 -16.88 -8.79
N THR A 207 37.39 -16.79 -9.63
CA THR A 207 37.70 -17.77 -10.67
C THR A 207 37.79 -19.18 -10.10
N SER A 208 38.53 -19.38 -9.01
CA SER A 208 38.71 -20.72 -8.40
C SER A 208 37.40 -21.30 -7.86
N GLN A 209 36.47 -20.45 -7.36
CA GLN A 209 35.18 -20.89 -6.88
C GLN A 209 34.30 -21.33 -8.05
N PHE A 210 34.27 -20.60 -9.16
CA PHE A 210 33.55 -21.01 -10.36
C PHE A 210 34.11 -22.29 -10.97
N GLN A 211 35.45 -22.44 -11.01
CA GLN A 211 36.07 -23.68 -11.46
C GLN A 211 35.73 -24.87 -10.57
N ALA A 212 35.64 -24.67 -9.24
CA ALA A 212 35.18 -25.71 -8.32
C ALA A 212 33.73 -26.11 -8.53
N LEU A 213 32.90 -25.23 -9.10
CA LEU A 213 31.51 -25.49 -9.51
C LEU A 213 31.40 -26.12 -10.90
N GLY A 214 32.54 -26.35 -11.62
CA GLY A 214 32.55 -26.99 -12.92
C GLY A 214 32.59 -26.09 -14.14
N TYR A 215 32.68 -24.78 -13.94
CA TYR A 215 32.87 -23.82 -15.05
C TYR A 215 34.33 -23.73 -15.46
N ALA A 216 34.57 -23.39 -16.72
CA ALA A 216 35.94 -23.12 -17.19
C ALA A 216 36.50 -21.83 -16.57
N ALA A 217 35.69 -20.82 -16.45
CA ALA A 217 35.98 -19.49 -15.92
C ALA A 217 37.30 -18.91 -16.53
N ASP A 218 37.41 -19.04 -17.86
CA ASP A 218 38.61 -18.73 -18.66
C ASP A 218 38.48 -17.37 -19.40
N GLY A 219 37.39 -16.66 -19.23
CA GLY A 219 37.09 -15.40 -19.91
C GLY A 219 36.68 -15.53 -21.37
N ILE A 220 36.55 -16.75 -21.89
CA ILE A 220 36.30 -17.02 -23.32
C ILE A 220 35.10 -17.96 -23.53
N THR A 221 35.00 -19.03 -22.74
CA THR A 221 33.94 -20.03 -22.89
C THR A 221 32.60 -19.48 -22.48
N ASN A 222 31.62 -19.47 -23.41
CA ASN A 222 30.23 -19.05 -23.13
C ASN A 222 29.49 -20.16 -22.38
N GLU A 223 29.53 -20.14 -21.06
CA GLU A 223 29.03 -21.21 -20.20
C GLU A 223 28.11 -20.74 -19.07
N PHE A 224 28.13 -19.45 -18.73
CA PHE A 224 27.40 -18.92 -17.60
C PHE A 224 26.15 -18.15 -18.06
N PRO A 225 24.95 -18.44 -17.49
CA PRO A 225 23.73 -17.75 -17.85
C PRO A 225 23.65 -16.38 -17.15
N TRP A 226 24.18 -15.36 -17.78
CA TRP A 226 24.04 -13.98 -17.31
C TRP A 226 22.58 -13.51 -17.43
N LEU A 227 22.02 -13.13 -16.30
CA LEU A 227 20.70 -12.50 -16.25
C LEU A 227 20.84 -11.01 -16.55
N GLY A 228 20.10 -10.55 -17.53
CA GLY A 228 19.97 -9.14 -17.85
C GLY A 228 18.58 -8.61 -17.55
N LEU A 229 18.48 -7.31 -17.43
CA LEU A 229 17.20 -6.60 -17.31
C LEU A 229 16.96 -5.84 -18.62
N ARG A 230 15.70 -5.86 -19.07
CA ARG A 230 15.23 -5.02 -20.17
C ARG A 230 14.35 -3.94 -19.58
N LEU A 231 14.59 -2.69 -19.94
CA LEU A 231 13.69 -1.59 -19.65
C LEU A 231 12.56 -1.61 -20.66
N VAL A 232 11.33 -1.67 -20.20
CA VAL A 232 10.13 -1.72 -21.05
C VAL A 232 9.21 -0.57 -20.66
N GLU A 233 8.67 0.09 -21.64
CA GLU A 233 7.61 1.10 -21.51
C GLU A 233 6.32 0.53 -22.09
N TRP A 234 5.24 0.63 -21.35
CA TRP A 234 3.89 0.25 -21.80
C TRP A 234 3.04 1.49 -21.90
N ASP A 235 2.30 1.56 -22.96
CA ASP A 235 1.22 2.53 -23.12
C ASP A 235 0.12 2.24 -22.09
N GLU A 236 -0.47 3.29 -21.52
CA GLU A 236 -1.52 3.16 -20.50
C GLU A 236 -2.74 2.37 -21.02
N GLU A 237 -3.08 2.53 -22.28
CA GLU A 237 -4.28 1.95 -22.89
C GLU A 237 -4.04 0.58 -23.54
N THR A 238 -2.86 0.35 -24.11
CA THR A 238 -2.61 -0.80 -25.00
C THR A 238 -1.93 -1.98 -24.31
N ARG A 239 -1.48 -1.88 -23.05
CA ARG A 239 -0.89 -2.98 -22.24
C ARG A 239 -0.13 -4.06 -23.01
#